data_b0513e3c337044a20fbe2290d00e0f72
#
_entry.id   b0513e3c337044a20fbe2290d00e0f72
#
_cell.length_a   1.000
_cell.length_b   1.000
_cell.length_c   1.000
_cell.angle_alpha   90.00
_cell.angle_beta   90.00
_cell.angle_gamma   90.00
#
_symmetry.space_group_name_H-M   'P 1'
#
loop_
_entity.id
_entity.type
_entity.pdbx_description
1 polymer ?
#
loop_
_entity_poly.entity_id
_entity_poly.type
_entity_poly.pdbx_seq_one_letter_code
_entity_poly.pdbx_strand_id
1 'polypeptide(L)'
;MLDTFVKHLDMFCCPKCRASLRIDQERLICEGCNAIYPSDGGIPLLFHPHDAKDQTRDVTDVVKAFYEENPFPNYDEFDSKESMAEKASRGVFARLLDDQIPGGARVLECGCGTGQLSNFLGMRWNRTVFGSDLCLNSLRLAKGFRDRCEVKNAGFLQMNLFRPAFKEEVFDVVISNGVLHHTSDPLGGFQSISRLVKPGRFVIIGLYNTIGRLGTDFLRFLFRISGGRAGRAHSYCSLISLPHRARARSANPSPSAISSAIDSLAAA
;
A
#
# COMPACT_ATOMS: atom_id res chain seq x y z
N MET A 1 4.39 -19.28 6.09
CA MET A 1 5.27 -19.14 7.27
C MET A 1 5.67 -17.69 7.49
N LEU A 2 5.86 -17.29 8.74
CA LEU A 2 6.22 -15.91 9.16
C LEU A 2 7.74 -15.64 9.12
N ASP A 3 8.48 -16.27 8.22
CA ASP A 3 9.95 -16.32 8.26
C ASP A 3 10.61 -14.93 8.31
N THR A 4 10.15 -13.97 7.50
CA THR A 4 10.66 -12.59 7.52
C THR A 4 10.35 -11.91 8.86
N PHE A 5 9.20 -12.20 9.47
CA PHE A 5 8.78 -11.61 10.74
C PHE A 5 9.51 -12.20 11.93
N VAL A 6 9.77 -13.52 11.93
CA VAL A 6 10.59 -14.20 12.97
C VAL A 6 11.96 -13.54 13.04
N LYS A 7 12.61 -13.34 11.89
CA LYS A 7 13.95 -12.75 11.79
C LYS A 7 14.03 -11.31 12.30
N HIS A 8 12.94 -10.57 12.25
CA HIS A 8 12.88 -9.14 12.57
C HIS A 8 11.86 -8.82 13.67
N LEU A 9 11.52 -9.80 14.51
CA LEU A 9 10.49 -9.64 15.54
C LEU A 9 10.81 -8.50 16.52
N ASP A 10 12.08 -8.21 16.72
CA ASP A 10 12.59 -7.12 17.54
C ASP A 10 12.13 -5.73 17.09
N MET A 11 11.77 -5.58 15.81
CA MET A 11 11.27 -4.33 15.23
C MET A 11 9.78 -4.08 15.53
N PHE A 12 9.03 -5.12 15.92
CA PHE A 12 7.58 -5.05 16.06
C PHE A 12 7.14 -4.73 17.48
N CYS A 13 5.95 -4.14 17.59
CA CYS A 13 5.24 -3.96 18.86
C CYS A 13 3.74 -4.10 18.65
N CYS A 14 3.03 -4.30 19.74
CA CYS A 14 1.58 -4.36 19.77
C CYS A 14 0.96 -3.03 19.32
N PRO A 15 0.12 -2.99 18.29
CA PRO A 15 -0.53 -1.75 17.84
C PRO A 15 -1.54 -1.20 18.86
N LYS A 16 -1.97 -2.02 19.84
CA LYS A 16 -2.88 -1.61 20.92
C LYS A 16 -2.16 -0.94 22.09
N CYS A 17 -1.11 -1.56 22.62
CA CYS A 17 -0.46 -1.12 23.88
C CYS A 17 1.05 -0.87 23.77
N ARG A 18 1.65 -1.07 22.60
CA ARG A 18 3.08 -0.85 22.29
C ARG A 18 4.04 -1.85 22.94
N ALA A 19 3.56 -2.81 23.74
CA ALA A 19 4.40 -3.86 24.32
C ALA A 19 4.95 -4.82 23.25
N SER A 20 5.95 -5.62 23.64
CA SER A 20 6.56 -6.63 22.77
C SER A 20 5.56 -7.69 22.32
N LEU A 21 5.85 -8.28 21.17
CA LEU A 21 5.11 -9.39 20.59
C LEU A 21 5.96 -10.66 20.65
N ARG A 22 5.31 -11.79 20.90
CA ARG A 22 5.90 -13.12 20.71
C ARG A 22 5.14 -13.87 19.63
N ILE A 23 5.83 -14.77 18.95
CA ILE A 23 5.21 -15.66 17.95
C ILE A 23 4.81 -16.96 18.65
N ASP A 24 3.59 -17.40 18.42
CA ASP A 24 3.05 -18.68 18.84
C ASP A 24 2.39 -19.34 17.63
N GLN A 25 3.05 -20.34 17.07
CA GLN A 25 2.68 -20.97 15.80
C GLN A 25 2.61 -19.94 14.65
N GLU A 26 1.42 -19.66 14.13
CA GLU A 26 1.18 -18.65 13.08
C GLU A 26 0.47 -17.39 13.60
N ARG A 27 0.52 -17.13 14.91
CA ARG A 27 -0.09 -15.97 15.57
C ARG A 27 0.96 -15.13 16.27
N LEU A 28 0.72 -13.84 16.37
CA LEU A 28 1.47 -12.95 17.26
C LEU A 28 0.63 -12.65 18.50
N ILE A 29 1.24 -12.78 19.66
CA ILE A 29 0.60 -12.54 20.95
C ILE A 29 1.34 -11.40 21.65
N CYS A 30 0.58 -10.44 22.15
CA CYS A 30 1.13 -9.33 22.91
C CYS A 30 1.46 -9.76 24.33
N GLU A 31 2.68 -9.51 24.77
CA GLU A 31 3.14 -9.84 26.13
C GLU A 31 2.59 -8.88 27.19
N GLY A 32 2.10 -7.69 26.80
CA GLY A 32 1.55 -6.71 27.74
C GLY A 32 0.04 -6.80 27.92
N CYS A 33 -0.74 -6.93 26.84
CA CYS A 33 -2.21 -6.91 26.92
C CYS A 33 -2.87 -8.22 26.45
N ASN A 34 -2.10 -9.26 26.18
CA ASN A 34 -2.54 -10.57 25.69
C ASN A 34 -3.39 -10.53 24.40
N ALA A 35 -3.38 -9.43 23.66
CA ALA A 35 -4.05 -9.36 22.36
C ALA A 35 -3.42 -10.38 21.40
N ILE A 36 -4.28 -11.09 20.65
CA ILE A 36 -3.88 -12.12 19.72
C ILE A 36 -4.11 -11.59 18.30
N TYR A 37 -3.08 -11.64 17.49
CA TYR A 37 -3.10 -11.22 16.07
C TYR A 37 -2.84 -12.46 15.21
N PRO A 38 -3.86 -12.94 14.47
CA PRO A 38 -3.70 -14.08 13.57
C PRO A 38 -2.85 -13.70 12.36
N SER A 39 -2.46 -14.69 11.56
CA SER A 39 -1.92 -14.47 10.23
C SER A 39 -2.80 -15.14 9.17
N ASP A 40 -2.79 -14.58 7.98
CA ASP A 40 -3.41 -15.12 6.80
C ASP A 40 -2.33 -15.50 5.77
N GLY A 41 -2.12 -16.79 5.58
CA GLY A 41 -1.10 -17.27 4.66
C GLY A 41 0.31 -16.71 4.92
N GLY A 42 0.65 -16.38 6.18
CA GLY A 42 1.92 -15.75 6.56
C GLY A 42 1.95 -14.22 6.45
N ILE A 43 0.79 -13.58 6.31
CA ILE A 43 0.59 -12.13 6.44
C ILE A 43 0.06 -11.85 7.85
N PRO A 44 0.82 -11.24 8.76
CA PRO A 44 0.31 -10.89 10.09
C PRO A 44 -0.80 -9.85 10.00
N LEU A 45 -1.90 -10.09 10.70
CA LEU A 45 -3.04 -9.19 10.76
C LEU A 45 -2.91 -8.26 11.98
N LEU A 46 -1.93 -7.36 11.94
CA LEU A 46 -1.60 -6.41 13.02
C LEU A 46 -2.44 -5.12 12.91
N PHE A 47 -3.71 -5.28 12.56
CA PHE A 47 -4.64 -4.16 12.51
C PHE A 47 -5.22 -3.89 13.90
N HIS A 48 -5.18 -2.62 14.30
CA HIS A 48 -5.94 -2.11 15.45
C HIS A 48 -6.61 -0.79 15.04
N PRO A 49 -7.91 -0.62 15.31
CA PRO A 49 -8.60 0.64 15.02
C PRO A 49 -7.97 1.78 15.81
N HIS A 50 -8.07 2.99 15.31
CA HIS A 50 -7.69 4.21 16.02
C HIS A 50 -8.95 4.98 16.41
N ASP A 51 -8.83 5.78 17.45
CA ASP A 51 -9.89 6.70 17.84
C ASP A 51 -9.85 7.89 16.86
N ALA A 52 -10.76 7.91 15.90
CA ALA A 52 -10.87 9.03 14.98
C ALA A 52 -11.31 10.29 15.76
N LYS A 53 -10.61 11.40 15.55
CA LYS A 53 -10.96 12.68 16.17
C LYS A 53 -12.35 13.16 15.76
N ASP A 54 -12.78 12.77 14.58
CA ASP A 54 -14.12 13.04 14.03
C ASP A 54 -14.63 11.78 13.34
N GLN A 55 -15.45 10.99 14.06
CA GLN A 55 -16.04 9.75 13.55
C GLN A 55 -16.93 9.96 12.32
N THR A 56 -17.47 11.19 12.12
CA THR A 56 -18.30 11.51 10.96
C THR A 56 -17.48 11.64 9.67
N ARG A 57 -16.16 11.77 9.78
CA ARG A 57 -15.22 11.92 8.66
C ARG A 57 -14.28 10.71 8.49
N ASP A 58 -14.41 9.69 9.31
CA ASP A 58 -13.57 8.50 9.16
C ASP A 58 -14.00 7.70 7.93
N VAL A 59 -13.21 7.80 6.89
CA VAL A 59 -13.40 7.10 5.61
C VAL A 59 -12.65 5.77 5.55
N THR A 60 -12.00 5.34 6.63
CA THR A 60 -11.12 4.17 6.67
C THR A 60 -11.83 2.91 6.18
N ASP A 61 -13.04 2.65 6.66
CA ASP A 61 -13.81 1.46 6.27
C ASP A 61 -14.30 1.53 4.82
N VAL A 62 -14.67 2.73 4.34
CA VAL A 62 -15.09 2.94 2.94
C VAL A 62 -13.93 2.72 1.99
N VAL A 63 -12.76 3.29 2.30
CA VAL A 63 -11.53 3.14 1.52
C VAL A 63 -11.08 1.67 1.52
N LYS A 64 -11.13 1.02 2.69
CA LYS A 64 -10.80 -0.40 2.81
C LYS A 64 -11.72 -1.25 1.96
N ALA A 65 -13.04 -1.10 2.06
CA ALA A 65 -14.00 -1.87 1.28
C ALA A 65 -13.78 -1.69 -0.23
N PHE A 66 -13.54 -0.45 -0.68
CA PHE A 66 -13.25 -0.17 -2.08
C PHE A 66 -12.02 -0.91 -2.61
N TYR A 67 -10.89 -0.88 -1.89
CA TYR A 67 -9.66 -1.54 -2.32
C TYR A 67 -9.67 -3.06 -2.09
N GLU A 68 -10.52 -3.58 -1.18
CA GLU A 68 -10.74 -5.03 -1.08
C GLU A 68 -11.39 -5.59 -2.36
N GLU A 69 -12.29 -4.83 -3.00
CA GLU A 69 -12.92 -5.22 -4.26
C GLU A 69 -12.07 -4.86 -5.49
N ASN A 70 -11.28 -3.79 -5.40
CA ASN A 70 -10.52 -3.21 -6.52
C ASN A 70 -9.03 -3.01 -6.15
N PRO A 71 -8.25 -4.08 -5.96
CA PRO A 71 -6.82 -3.97 -5.65
C PRO A 71 -6.07 -3.17 -6.72
N PHE A 72 -5.22 -2.23 -6.30
CA PHE A 72 -4.45 -1.39 -7.21
C PHE A 72 -3.02 -1.17 -6.70
N PRO A 73 -2.02 -1.12 -7.61
CA PRO A 73 -2.06 -1.56 -9.01
C PRO A 73 -2.14 -3.09 -9.13
N ASN A 74 -2.80 -3.63 -10.16
CA ASN A 74 -2.86 -5.07 -10.37
C ASN A 74 -1.56 -5.60 -10.99
N TYR A 75 -1.25 -6.86 -10.64
CA TYR A 75 -0.23 -7.63 -11.36
C TYR A 75 -0.81 -8.23 -12.63
N ASP A 76 0.02 -8.32 -13.67
CA ASP A 76 -0.23 -9.13 -14.84
C ASP A 76 0.22 -10.58 -14.56
N GLU A 77 -0.45 -11.57 -15.15
CA GLU A 77 -0.08 -12.98 -15.02
C GLU A 77 1.36 -13.26 -15.49
N PHE A 78 1.88 -12.44 -16.41
CA PHE A 78 3.23 -12.51 -16.94
C PHE A 78 4.27 -11.71 -16.15
N ASP A 79 3.86 -11.05 -15.04
CA ASP A 79 4.79 -10.26 -14.24
C ASP A 79 5.84 -11.18 -13.58
N SER A 80 7.10 -10.89 -13.90
CA SER A 80 8.30 -11.53 -13.37
C SER A 80 9.20 -10.51 -12.68
N LYS A 81 10.32 -10.95 -12.08
CA LYS A 81 11.36 -10.05 -11.56
C LYS A 81 11.89 -9.12 -12.64
N GLU A 82 12.15 -9.67 -13.81
CA GLU A 82 12.72 -8.94 -14.95
C GLU A 82 11.74 -7.88 -15.47
N SER A 83 10.46 -8.26 -15.66
CA SER A 83 9.44 -7.32 -16.10
C SER A 83 9.17 -6.21 -15.09
N MET A 84 9.20 -6.54 -13.80
CA MET A 84 9.06 -5.55 -12.72
C MET A 84 10.27 -4.61 -12.66
N ALA A 85 11.48 -5.12 -12.77
CA ALA A 85 12.69 -4.32 -12.82
C ALA A 85 12.69 -3.39 -14.06
N GLU A 86 12.23 -3.88 -15.20
CA GLU A 86 12.09 -3.08 -16.42
C GLU A 86 11.02 -1.97 -16.24
N LYS A 87 9.84 -2.30 -15.73
CA LYS A 87 8.78 -1.31 -15.42
C LYS A 87 9.30 -0.24 -14.45
N ALA A 88 9.98 -0.64 -13.38
CA ALA A 88 10.55 0.27 -12.39
C ALA A 88 11.66 1.15 -12.96
N SER A 89 12.52 0.61 -13.85
CA SER A 89 13.60 1.37 -14.49
C SER A 89 13.08 2.48 -15.44
N ARG A 90 11.90 2.27 -16.03
CA ARG A 90 11.21 3.30 -16.84
C ARG A 90 10.56 4.37 -15.96
N GLY A 91 10.21 4.03 -14.72
CA GLY A 91 9.64 4.95 -13.75
C GLY A 91 10.70 5.73 -12.99
N VAL A 92 10.68 7.06 -13.07
CA VAL A 92 11.67 7.93 -12.39
C VAL A 92 11.67 7.67 -10.89
N PHE A 93 10.51 7.55 -10.24
CA PHE A 93 10.38 7.44 -8.80
C PHE A 93 11.00 6.15 -8.24
N ALA A 94 10.60 4.99 -8.74
CA ALA A 94 11.12 3.71 -8.25
C ALA A 94 12.63 3.57 -8.48
N ARG A 95 13.12 4.02 -9.64
CA ARG A 95 14.54 4.01 -9.98
C ARG A 95 15.35 4.91 -9.03
N LEU A 96 14.90 6.15 -8.80
CA LEU A 96 15.59 7.05 -7.87
C LEU A 96 15.66 6.48 -6.46
N LEU A 97 14.58 5.85 -5.98
CA LEU A 97 14.59 5.19 -4.68
C LEU A 97 15.60 4.04 -4.64
N ASP A 98 15.62 3.21 -5.68
CA ASP A 98 16.58 2.10 -5.75
C ASP A 98 18.04 2.56 -5.79
N ASP A 99 18.32 3.65 -6.49
CA ASP A 99 19.66 4.22 -6.60
C ASP A 99 20.10 4.92 -5.29
N GLN A 100 19.19 5.56 -4.56
CA GLN A 100 19.52 6.36 -3.38
C GLN A 100 19.44 5.59 -2.06
N ILE A 101 18.63 4.53 -1.97
CA ILE A 101 18.51 3.73 -0.74
C ILE A 101 19.72 2.78 -0.66
N PRO A 102 20.58 2.90 0.35
CA PRO A 102 21.78 2.08 0.47
C PRO A 102 21.46 0.62 0.76
N GLY A 103 22.45 -0.24 0.57
CA GLY A 103 22.42 -1.59 1.08
C GLY A 103 22.37 -1.63 2.60
N GLY A 104 21.73 -2.67 3.17
CA GLY A 104 21.52 -2.82 4.61
C GLY A 104 20.40 -1.96 5.18
N ALA A 105 19.76 -1.09 4.37
CA ALA A 105 18.67 -0.24 4.83
C ALA A 105 17.41 -1.05 5.18
N ARG A 106 16.72 -0.60 6.24
CA ARG A 106 15.39 -1.03 6.63
C ARG A 106 14.37 -0.05 6.07
N VAL A 107 13.47 -0.53 5.23
CA VAL A 107 12.48 0.29 4.50
C VAL A 107 11.08 -0.15 4.88
N LEU A 108 10.18 0.80 5.13
CA LEU A 108 8.76 0.57 5.30
C LEU A 108 7.98 1.35 4.24
N GLU A 109 7.07 0.69 3.54
CA GLU A 109 6.06 1.33 2.71
C GLU A 109 4.69 1.23 3.41
N CYS A 110 4.12 2.39 3.77
CA CYS A 110 2.79 2.50 4.37
C CYS A 110 1.75 2.78 3.28
N GLY A 111 0.74 1.90 3.17
CA GLY A 111 -0.22 1.91 2.08
C GLY A 111 0.39 1.35 0.79
N CYS A 112 1.03 0.18 0.89
CA CYS A 112 1.75 -0.42 -0.23
C CYS A 112 0.85 -0.98 -1.35
N GLY A 113 -0.47 -1.04 -1.13
CA GLY A 113 -1.41 -1.68 -2.05
C GLY A 113 -0.98 -3.10 -2.38
N THR A 114 -0.86 -3.43 -3.66
CA THR A 114 -0.38 -4.74 -4.11
C THR A 114 1.14 -4.92 -3.99
N GLY A 115 1.86 -4.00 -3.35
CA GLY A 115 3.26 -4.14 -2.96
C GLY A 115 4.26 -4.12 -4.12
N GLN A 116 3.94 -3.50 -5.26
CA GLN A 116 4.88 -3.46 -6.39
C GLN A 116 6.19 -2.77 -6.03
N LEU A 117 6.14 -1.61 -5.36
CA LEU A 117 7.35 -0.89 -4.95
C LEU A 117 8.10 -1.66 -3.85
N SER A 118 7.40 -2.19 -2.85
CA SER A 118 8.01 -3.00 -1.78
C SER A 118 8.71 -4.24 -2.34
N ASN A 119 8.08 -4.95 -3.27
CA ASN A 119 8.69 -6.10 -3.94
C ASN A 119 9.92 -5.68 -4.76
N PHE A 120 9.83 -4.61 -5.53
CA PHE A 120 10.95 -4.11 -6.33
C PHE A 120 12.15 -3.74 -5.44
N LEU A 121 11.93 -2.96 -4.38
CA LEU A 121 13.01 -2.59 -3.45
C LEU A 121 13.59 -3.80 -2.71
N GLY A 122 12.75 -4.81 -2.41
CA GLY A 122 13.12 -6.06 -1.77
C GLY A 122 13.91 -7.03 -2.67
N MET A 123 14.01 -6.77 -3.98
CA MET A 123 14.86 -7.56 -4.88
C MET A 123 16.36 -7.35 -4.58
N ARG A 124 16.73 -6.25 -3.98
CA ARG A 124 18.13 -6.05 -3.52
C ARG A 124 18.42 -6.97 -2.34
N TRP A 125 19.44 -7.78 -2.44
CA TRP A 125 19.77 -8.89 -1.55
C TRP A 125 20.02 -8.47 -0.08
N ASN A 126 20.44 -7.25 0.16
CA ASN A 126 20.86 -6.75 1.46
C ASN A 126 19.92 -5.68 2.07
N ARG A 127 18.73 -5.47 1.52
CA ARG A 127 17.70 -4.59 2.12
C ARG A 127 16.69 -5.42 2.91
N THR A 128 16.06 -4.80 3.90
CA THR A 128 14.88 -5.36 4.57
C THR A 128 13.71 -4.43 4.28
N VAL A 129 12.70 -4.91 3.59
CA VAL A 129 11.56 -4.11 3.16
C VAL A 129 10.27 -4.67 3.76
N PHE A 130 9.49 -3.81 4.39
CA PHE A 130 8.14 -4.14 4.83
C PHE A 130 7.12 -3.29 4.07
N GLY A 131 6.10 -3.95 3.51
CA GLY A 131 4.92 -3.31 2.93
C GLY A 131 3.74 -3.49 3.88
N SER A 132 3.05 -2.41 4.21
CA SER A 132 1.85 -2.47 5.03
C SER A 132 0.66 -1.82 4.34
N ASP A 133 -0.51 -2.42 4.50
CA ASP A 133 -1.76 -1.90 3.96
C ASP A 133 -2.95 -2.26 4.86
N LEU A 134 -4.08 -1.59 4.68
CA LEU A 134 -5.35 -1.95 5.31
C LEU A 134 -6.04 -3.11 4.59
N CYS A 135 -5.86 -3.19 3.27
CA CYS A 135 -6.53 -4.12 2.38
C CYS A 135 -5.80 -5.46 2.33
N LEU A 136 -6.44 -6.50 2.88
CA LEU A 136 -5.85 -7.84 2.91
C LEU A 136 -5.73 -8.45 1.51
N ASN A 137 -6.71 -8.21 0.62
CA ASN A 137 -6.65 -8.73 -0.74
C ASN A 137 -5.46 -8.17 -1.52
N SER A 138 -5.15 -6.88 -1.35
CA SER A 138 -3.95 -6.27 -1.92
C SER A 138 -2.67 -6.93 -1.39
N LEU A 139 -2.60 -7.17 -0.08
CA LEU A 139 -1.44 -7.82 0.54
C LEU A 139 -1.26 -9.29 0.12
N ARG A 140 -2.36 -10.01 -0.14
CA ARG A 140 -2.30 -11.36 -0.72
C ARG A 140 -1.67 -11.36 -2.11
N LEU A 141 -2.01 -10.40 -2.95
CA LEU A 141 -1.39 -10.22 -4.27
C LEU A 141 0.09 -9.85 -4.14
N ALA A 142 0.43 -8.93 -3.22
CA ALA A 142 1.82 -8.54 -2.93
C ALA A 142 2.67 -9.75 -2.53
N LYS A 143 2.15 -10.54 -1.59
CA LYS A 143 2.82 -11.77 -1.12
C LYS A 143 2.86 -12.84 -2.20
N GLY A 144 1.79 -13.01 -2.96
CA GLY A 144 1.74 -13.97 -4.07
C GLY A 144 2.83 -13.70 -5.11
N PHE A 145 3.05 -12.44 -5.49
CA PHE A 145 4.17 -12.05 -6.34
C PHE A 145 5.52 -12.33 -5.66
N ARG A 146 5.68 -11.92 -4.41
CA ARG A 146 6.90 -12.16 -3.62
C ARG A 146 7.30 -13.63 -3.63
N ASP A 147 6.33 -14.51 -3.35
CA ASP A 147 6.58 -15.95 -3.22
C ASP A 147 6.89 -16.57 -4.58
N ARG A 148 6.10 -16.24 -5.61
CA ARG A 148 6.32 -16.72 -6.99
C ARG A 148 7.68 -16.29 -7.55
N CYS A 149 8.09 -15.06 -7.26
CA CYS A 149 9.34 -14.49 -7.74
C CYS A 149 10.51 -14.65 -6.74
N GLU A 150 10.32 -15.34 -5.62
CA GLU A 150 11.34 -15.58 -4.59
C GLU A 150 12.02 -14.27 -4.09
N VAL A 151 11.23 -13.23 -3.84
CA VAL A 151 11.74 -11.97 -3.26
C VAL A 151 11.89 -12.15 -1.75
N LYS A 152 13.07 -12.53 -1.28
CA LYS A 152 13.32 -12.96 0.11
C LYS A 152 13.34 -11.82 1.13
N ASN A 153 13.59 -10.59 0.71
CA ASN A 153 13.80 -9.46 1.60
C ASN A 153 12.57 -8.55 1.74
N ALA A 154 11.41 -8.96 1.23
CA ALA A 154 10.14 -8.27 1.42
C ALA A 154 9.24 -9.03 2.39
N GLY A 155 8.56 -8.29 3.29
CA GLY A 155 7.53 -8.81 4.19
C GLY A 155 6.27 -7.95 4.09
N PHE A 156 5.09 -8.57 4.19
CA PHE A 156 3.81 -7.86 4.08
C PHE A 156 2.95 -8.09 5.31
N LEU A 157 2.33 -7.02 5.83
CA LEU A 157 1.46 -7.08 7.01
C LEU A 157 0.25 -6.16 6.86
N GLN A 158 -0.88 -6.57 7.44
CA GLN A 158 -2.02 -5.69 7.60
C GLN A 158 -1.79 -4.75 8.79
N MET A 159 -1.88 -3.45 8.57
CA MET A 159 -1.58 -2.46 9.60
C MET A 159 -2.38 -1.17 9.36
N ASN A 160 -2.84 -0.56 10.44
CA ASN A 160 -3.36 0.80 10.44
C ASN A 160 -2.20 1.78 10.64
N LEU A 161 -2.00 2.71 9.71
CA LEU A 161 -0.90 3.70 9.78
C LEU A 161 -1.01 4.65 10.98
N PHE A 162 -2.21 4.84 11.56
CA PHE A 162 -2.41 5.61 12.79
C PHE A 162 -2.05 4.84 14.06
N ARG A 163 -1.98 3.50 13.97
CA ARG A 163 -1.60 2.59 15.06
C ARG A 163 -0.53 1.61 14.56
N PRO A 164 0.68 2.12 14.22
CA PRO A 164 1.70 1.29 13.62
C PRO A 164 2.13 0.15 14.55
N ALA A 165 2.34 -1.03 13.96
CA ALA A 165 2.79 -2.22 14.66
C ALA A 165 4.32 -2.34 14.73
N PHE A 166 5.04 -1.25 14.53
CA PHE A 166 6.50 -1.16 14.64
C PHE A 166 6.90 -0.28 15.81
N LYS A 167 8.05 -0.59 16.40
CA LYS A 167 8.71 0.29 17.37
C LYS A 167 9.14 1.59 16.69
N GLU A 168 9.37 2.62 17.48
CA GLU A 168 9.89 3.89 16.99
C GLU A 168 11.36 3.73 16.56
N GLU A 169 11.79 4.56 15.63
CA GLU A 169 13.19 4.71 15.19
C GLU A 169 13.84 3.40 14.69
N VAL A 170 13.08 2.52 14.02
CA VAL A 170 13.60 1.24 13.51
C VAL A 170 13.90 1.25 12.01
N PHE A 171 13.38 2.22 11.25
CA PHE A 171 13.55 2.30 9.80
C PHE A 171 14.54 3.38 9.38
N ASP A 172 15.26 3.11 8.30
CA ASP A 172 16.09 4.10 7.62
C ASP A 172 15.28 4.94 6.62
N VAL A 173 14.24 4.34 6.03
CA VAL A 173 13.33 5.03 5.12
C VAL A 173 11.91 4.57 5.38
N VAL A 174 10.97 5.52 5.52
CA VAL A 174 9.53 5.26 5.50
C VAL A 174 8.92 5.96 4.29
N ILE A 175 8.16 5.23 3.50
CA ILE A 175 7.54 5.70 2.25
C ILE A 175 6.03 5.64 2.44
N SER A 176 5.32 6.72 2.06
CA SER A 176 3.85 6.71 1.94
C SER A 176 3.47 7.50 0.71
N ASN A 177 3.20 6.80 -0.38
CA ASN A 177 2.95 7.39 -1.69
C ASN A 177 1.50 7.21 -2.11
N GLY A 178 0.77 8.31 -2.26
CA GLY A 178 -0.63 8.27 -2.70
C GLY A 178 -1.62 7.82 -1.62
N VAL A 179 -1.31 7.94 -0.33
CA VAL A 179 -2.08 7.37 0.77
C VAL A 179 -2.65 8.41 1.72
N LEU A 180 -1.81 9.27 2.29
CA LEU A 180 -2.21 10.15 3.40
C LEU A 180 -3.38 11.07 3.07
N HIS A 181 -3.49 11.55 1.84
CA HIS A 181 -4.58 12.41 1.39
C HIS A 181 -5.94 11.68 1.24
N HIS A 182 -5.96 10.35 1.40
CA HIS A 182 -7.19 9.56 1.49
C HIS A 182 -7.61 9.27 2.94
N THR A 183 -6.88 9.78 3.92
CA THR A 183 -7.21 9.62 5.34
C THR A 183 -7.98 10.83 5.87
N SER A 184 -8.73 10.64 6.95
CA SER A 184 -9.45 11.73 7.64
C SER A 184 -8.52 12.74 8.33
N ASP A 185 -7.29 12.32 8.68
CA ASP A 185 -6.27 13.15 9.33
C ASP A 185 -4.90 12.92 8.69
N PRO A 186 -4.62 13.54 7.52
CA PRO A 186 -3.33 13.37 6.83
C PRO A 186 -2.12 13.76 7.68
N LEU A 187 -2.25 14.81 8.50
CA LEU A 187 -1.17 15.28 9.37
C LEU A 187 -0.92 14.31 10.52
N GLY A 188 -1.97 13.82 11.19
CA GLY A 188 -1.84 12.80 12.22
C GLY A 188 -1.28 11.49 11.68
N GLY A 189 -1.69 11.09 10.49
CA GLY A 189 -1.11 9.96 9.78
C GLY A 189 0.39 10.14 9.50
N PHE A 190 0.79 11.30 8.98
CA PHE A 190 2.20 11.65 8.78
C PHE A 190 2.99 11.59 10.09
N GLN A 191 2.48 12.23 11.15
CA GLN A 191 3.13 12.22 12.47
C GLN A 191 3.29 10.81 13.04
N SER A 192 2.30 9.95 12.81
CA SER A 192 2.36 8.57 13.28
C SER A 192 3.46 7.77 12.60
N ILE A 193 3.56 7.84 11.26
CA ILE A 193 4.57 7.07 10.53
C ILE A 193 5.97 7.67 10.62
N SER A 194 6.11 8.99 10.82
CA SER A 194 7.41 9.65 10.94
C SER A 194 8.18 9.25 12.20
N ARG A 195 7.48 8.84 13.29
CA ARG A 195 8.11 8.31 14.51
C ARG A 195 8.85 6.99 14.28
N LEU A 196 8.54 6.28 13.20
CA LEU A 196 9.17 5.00 12.88
C LEU A 196 10.55 5.15 12.27
N VAL A 197 10.89 6.37 11.81
CA VAL A 197 12.16 6.68 11.18
C VAL A 197 13.21 7.02 12.22
N LYS A 198 14.39 6.46 12.06
CA LYS A 198 15.57 6.81 12.89
C LYS A 198 15.94 8.29 12.73
N PRO A 199 16.48 8.94 13.76
CA PRO A 199 16.99 10.29 13.63
C PRO A 199 17.99 10.44 12.47
N GLY A 200 17.85 11.53 11.69
CA GLY A 200 18.72 11.81 10.55
C GLY A 200 18.45 10.94 9.31
N ARG A 201 17.34 10.21 9.28
CA ARG A 201 16.90 9.39 8.13
C ARG A 201 15.67 10.01 7.45
N PHE A 202 15.06 9.32 6.50
CA PHE A 202 14.14 9.93 5.54
C PHE A 202 12.71 9.39 5.64
N VAL A 203 11.75 10.33 5.56
CA VAL A 203 10.34 10.04 5.26
C VAL A 203 10.06 10.56 3.85
N ILE A 204 9.49 9.72 3.00
CA ILE A 204 9.15 10.06 1.61
C ILE A 204 7.64 10.03 1.47
N ILE A 205 7.04 11.19 1.16
CA ILE A 205 5.59 11.34 1.04
C ILE A 205 5.22 11.75 -0.38
N GLY A 206 4.35 10.98 -1.00
CA GLY A 206 3.71 11.33 -2.26
C GLY A 206 2.27 11.77 -2.03
N LEU A 207 1.95 13.02 -2.39
CA LEU A 207 0.61 13.57 -2.34
C LEU A 207 0.14 13.96 -3.74
N TYR A 208 -1.17 13.90 -3.97
CA TYR A 208 -1.72 14.41 -5.21
C TYR A 208 -1.62 15.94 -5.26
N ASN A 209 -1.17 16.42 -6.40
CA ASN A 209 -1.13 17.85 -6.69
C ASN A 209 -2.41 18.25 -7.46
N THR A 210 -3.07 19.31 -7.03
CA THR A 210 -4.29 19.84 -7.67
C THR A 210 -4.06 20.15 -9.15
N ILE A 211 -2.92 20.76 -9.48
CA ILE A 211 -2.56 21.09 -10.87
C ILE A 211 -2.34 19.82 -11.70
N GLY A 212 -1.65 18.82 -11.15
CA GLY A 212 -1.43 17.53 -11.80
C GLY A 212 -2.71 16.74 -12.07
N ARG A 213 -3.79 17.03 -11.35
CA ARG A 213 -5.11 16.40 -11.52
C ARG A 213 -6.04 17.12 -12.47
N LEU A 214 -5.73 18.35 -12.92
CA LEU A 214 -6.61 19.12 -13.82
C LEU A 214 -7.06 18.32 -15.04
N GLY A 215 -6.15 17.57 -15.66
CA GLY A 215 -6.50 16.70 -16.79
C GLY A 215 -7.46 15.57 -16.42
N THR A 216 -7.25 14.93 -15.27
CA THR A 216 -8.12 13.86 -14.76
C THR A 216 -9.50 14.40 -14.38
N ASP A 217 -9.53 15.56 -13.72
CA ASP A 217 -10.78 16.19 -13.29
C ASP A 217 -11.57 16.72 -14.48
N PHE A 218 -10.90 17.23 -15.51
CA PHE A 218 -11.53 17.56 -16.79
C PHE A 218 -12.14 16.34 -17.47
N LEU A 219 -11.43 15.21 -17.50
CA LEU A 219 -11.98 13.96 -18.05
C LEU A 219 -13.17 13.44 -17.23
N ARG A 220 -13.13 13.54 -15.90
CA ARG A 220 -14.27 13.23 -15.03
C ARG A 220 -15.47 14.13 -15.31
N PHE A 221 -15.23 15.43 -15.48
CA PHE A 221 -16.28 16.37 -15.86
C PHE A 221 -16.92 16.01 -17.20
N LEU A 222 -16.11 15.73 -18.22
CA LEU A 222 -16.61 15.27 -19.52
C LEU A 222 -17.42 13.98 -19.40
N PHE A 223 -16.96 13.02 -18.58
CA PHE A 223 -17.68 11.77 -18.33
C PHE A 223 -19.04 12.01 -17.66
N ARG A 224 -19.12 12.91 -16.69
CA ARG A 224 -20.38 13.30 -16.04
C ARG A 224 -21.37 13.92 -17.03
N ILE A 225 -20.96 14.89 -17.81
CA ILE A 225 -21.84 15.54 -18.80
C ILE A 225 -22.24 14.63 -19.95
N SER A 226 -21.45 13.61 -20.27
CA SER A 226 -21.79 12.61 -21.30
C SER A 226 -22.78 11.55 -20.83
N GLY A 227 -23.28 11.66 -19.58
CA GLY A 227 -24.26 10.76 -19.00
C GLY A 227 -23.69 9.43 -18.49
N GLY A 228 -22.39 9.34 -18.27
CA GLY A 228 -21.73 8.22 -17.59
C GLY A 228 -21.95 6.82 -18.21
N ARG A 229 -22.39 6.71 -19.47
CA ARG A 229 -22.70 5.40 -20.09
C ARG A 229 -21.42 4.70 -20.55
N ALA A 230 -21.25 3.46 -20.11
CA ALA A 230 -20.07 2.60 -20.34
C ALA A 230 -19.61 2.52 -21.81
N GLY A 231 -20.53 2.58 -22.78
CA GLY A 231 -20.19 2.53 -24.21
C GLY A 231 -19.45 3.77 -24.74
N ARG A 232 -19.56 4.93 -24.08
CA ARG A 232 -18.86 6.16 -24.49
C ARG A 232 -17.52 6.32 -23.78
N ALA A 233 -17.36 5.79 -22.57
CA ALA A 233 -16.09 5.79 -21.85
C ALA A 233 -15.00 4.99 -22.58
N HIS A 234 -15.37 3.91 -23.27
CA HIS A 234 -14.42 3.11 -24.05
C HIS A 234 -13.79 3.89 -25.22
N SER A 235 -14.55 4.79 -25.83
CA SER A 235 -14.05 5.62 -26.94
C SER A 235 -13.09 6.73 -26.48
N TYR A 236 -13.22 7.24 -25.25
CA TYR A 236 -12.33 8.26 -24.73
C TYR A 236 -11.03 7.69 -24.11
N CYS A 237 -11.08 6.49 -23.51
CA CYS A 237 -9.87 5.81 -23.06
C CYS A 237 -8.96 5.39 -24.23
N SER A 238 -9.52 5.04 -25.38
CA SER A 238 -8.74 4.67 -26.56
C SER A 238 -8.00 5.84 -27.22
N LEU A 239 -8.41 7.09 -26.95
CA LEU A 239 -7.73 8.29 -27.44
C LEU A 239 -6.50 8.70 -26.60
N ILE A 240 -6.36 8.16 -25.39
CA ILE A 240 -5.25 8.48 -24.48
C ILE A 240 -4.21 7.35 -24.42
N SER A 241 -4.51 6.18 -24.95
CA SER A 241 -3.57 5.07 -25.08
C SER A 241 -2.76 5.23 -26.37
N LEU A 242 -1.56 5.74 -26.26
CA LEU A 242 -0.50 5.45 -27.22
C LEU A 242 -0.31 3.92 -27.32
N PRO A 243 -0.02 3.36 -28.50
CA PRO A 243 -0.26 1.96 -28.76
C PRO A 243 0.71 1.03 -28.03
N HIS A 244 0.24 0.30 -27.04
CA HIS A 244 0.84 -0.97 -26.65
C HIS A 244 -0.19 -2.08 -26.83
N ARG A 245 0.10 -2.94 -27.82
CA ARG A 245 -0.63 -4.18 -28.10
C ARG A 245 -0.58 -5.11 -26.90
N ALA A 246 -1.74 -5.47 -26.36
CA ALA A 246 -2.14 -6.84 -26.05
C ALA A 246 -3.53 -6.85 -25.41
N ARG A 247 -4.44 -7.62 -25.98
CA ARG A 247 -5.78 -7.90 -25.43
C ARG A 247 -5.66 -8.96 -24.35
N ALA A 248 -6.19 -8.70 -23.16
CA ALA A 248 -6.71 -9.75 -22.29
C ALA A 248 -8.03 -9.28 -21.69
N ARG A 249 -9.06 -10.13 -21.76
CA ARG A 249 -10.37 -9.91 -21.17
C ARG A 249 -10.27 -10.23 -19.69
N SER A 250 -10.44 -9.24 -18.82
CA SER A 250 -10.76 -9.45 -17.40
C SER A 250 -12.00 -8.64 -17.07
N ALA A 251 -12.88 -9.22 -16.26
CA ALA A 251 -14.12 -8.60 -15.85
C ALA A 251 -13.83 -7.31 -15.05
N ASN A 252 -14.11 -6.16 -15.64
CA ASN A 252 -14.06 -4.87 -14.94
C ASN A 252 -15.37 -4.65 -14.16
N PRO A 253 -15.31 -4.09 -12.95
CA PRO A 253 -16.51 -3.68 -12.22
C PRO A 253 -17.29 -2.64 -13.03
N SER A 254 -18.59 -2.57 -12.83
CA SER A 254 -19.46 -1.66 -13.58
C SER A 254 -19.06 -0.20 -13.35
N PRO A 255 -19.12 0.65 -14.37
CA PRO A 255 -18.77 2.08 -14.29
C PRO A 255 -19.54 2.86 -13.20
N SER A 256 -20.72 2.37 -12.81
CA SER A 256 -21.54 2.96 -11.75
C SER A 256 -20.92 2.76 -10.36
N ALA A 257 -20.27 1.61 -10.09
CA ALA A 257 -19.60 1.35 -8.83
C ALA A 257 -18.34 2.25 -8.67
N ILE A 258 -17.61 2.45 -9.76
CA ILE A 258 -16.43 3.34 -9.77
C ILE A 258 -16.85 4.80 -9.58
N SER A 259 -17.94 5.24 -10.22
CA SER A 259 -18.43 6.62 -10.09
C SER A 259 -18.91 6.92 -8.67
N SER A 260 -19.71 6.05 -8.04
CA SER A 260 -20.23 6.29 -6.69
C SER A 260 -19.14 6.27 -5.62
N ALA A 261 -18.15 5.38 -5.74
CA ALA A 261 -17.02 5.33 -4.83
C ALA A 261 -16.10 6.55 -4.98
N ILE A 262 -15.88 7.02 -6.22
CA ILE A 262 -15.10 8.22 -6.50
C ILE A 262 -15.84 9.48 -6.02
N ASP A 263 -17.17 9.52 -6.16
CA ASP A 263 -17.97 10.66 -5.69
C ASP A 263 -18.03 10.73 -4.16
N SER A 264 -18.04 9.58 -3.46
CA SER A 264 -17.89 9.50 -2.00
C SER A 264 -16.53 9.99 -1.52
N LEU A 265 -15.46 9.71 -2.29
CA LEU A 265 -14.09 10.16 -1.98
C LEU A 265 -13.85 11.64 -2.36
N ALA A 266 -14.67 12.22 -3.22
CA ALA A 266 -14.56 13.62 -3.64
C ALA A 266 -15.45 14.57 -2.80
N ALA A 267 -16.41 14.02 -2.06
CA ALA A 267 -17.29 14.75 -1.16
C ALA A 267 -16.78 14.79 0.30
N ALA A 268 -15.70 14.03 0.60
CA ALA A 268 -14.95 14.06 1.85
C ALA A 268 -13.64 14.83 1.66
#